data_0a11e6c8ecf231d9f77bcf0045b89908
#
_entry.id   0a11e6c8ecf231d9f77bcf0045b89908
#
_cell.length_a   1.000
_cell.length_b   1.000
_cell.length_c   1.000
_cell.angle_alpha   90.00
_cell.angle_beta   90.00
_cell.angle_gamma   90.00
#
_symmetry.space_group_name_H-M   'P 1'
#
loop_
_entity.id
_entity.type
_entity.pdbx_description
1 polymer ?
#
loop_
_entity_poly.entity_id
_entity_poly.type
_entity_poly.pdbx_seq_one_letter_code
_entity_poly.pdbx_strand_id
1 'polypeptide(L)'
;MKLTAKRKEQISSVLIICLGNILNAFSARVFLLPADLVAGGTTGIGLILQRITGIPLSSLVLAFNIAMLVLAYIFLGKKYTFSAILSSFMYPIALEFFNQILGDYVLTDNLILCTLFAGIGIGISLGMIIRAGASTGGVDVPPLILNKYFRFPVSAGLYIIDFFVILGQALYQPIDKVLYAILYVIIYTLVMNKLIVSGTSRIAVQIISKHSDEIRNFVLTQIDRGATMIPVQGGYLNQSLNMVLTVISNRELVQLEKNVHQIDPESFIIVSQVQEVQGRGFNLDKQWKPE
;
A
#
# COMPACT_ATOMS: atom_id res chain seq x y z
N MET A 1 -9.59 -21.10 -19.69
CA MET A 1 -9.94 -20.48 -18.41
C MET A 1 -8.83 -19.63 -17.77
N LYS A 2 -7.52 -20.03 -17.80
CA LYS A 2 -6.39 -19.24 -17.24
C LYS A 2 -6.14 -17.90 -17.96
N LEU A 3 -6.31 -17.81 -19.26
CA LEU A 3 -6.12 -16.56 -20.05
C LEU A 3 -7.14 -15.46 -19.71
N THR A 4 -8.38 -15.84 -19.42
CA THR A 4 -9.45 -14.91 -19.02
C THR A 4 -9.25 -14.34 -17.62
N ALA A 5 -8.71 -15.11 -16.67
CA ALA A 5 -8.39 -14.64 -15.32
C ALA A 5 -7.24 -13.60 -15.32
N LYS A 6 -6.16 -13.88 -16.05
CA LYS A 6 -5.01 -12.96 -16.20
C LYS A 6 -5.42 -11.65 -16.88
N ARG A 7 -6.33 -11.71 -17.85
CA ARG A 7 -6.85 -10.51 -18.54
C ARG A 7 -7.75 -9.67 -17.62
N LYS A 8 -8.57 -10.31 -16.79
CA LYS A 8 -9.37 -9.61 -15.76
C LYS A 8 -8.49 -8.91 -14.72
N GLU A 9 -7.43 -9.56 -14.29
CA GLU A 9 -6.46 -8.98 -13.34
C GLU A 9 -5.74 -7.77 -13.93
N GLN A 10 -5.33 -7.83 -15.19
CA GLN A 10 -4.71 -6.70 -15.89
C GLN A 10 -5.67 -5.52 -16.03
N ILE A 11 -6.91 -5.75 -16.42
CA ILE A 11 -7.95 -4.70 -16.55
C ILE A 11 -8.21 -4.07 -15.17
N SER A 12 -8.36 -4.88 -14.14
CA SER A 12 -8.53 -4.39 -12.77
C SER A 12 -7.37 -3.52 -12.31
N SER A 13 -6.11 -3.91 -12.60
CA SER A 13 -4.93 -3.12 -12.27
C SER A 13 -4.93 -1.77 -12.98
N VAL A 14 -5.25 -1.74 -14.28
CA VAL A 14 -5.33 -0.48 -15.06
C VAL A 14 -6.43 0.43 -14.50
N LEU A 15 -7.60 -0.10 -14.18
CA LEU A 15 -8.69 0.68 -13.57
C LEU A 15 -8.29 1.28 -12.22
N ILE A 16 -7.61 0.50 -11.38
CA ILE A 16 -7.12 0.97 -10.08
C ILE A 16 -6.09 2.10 -10.26
N ILE A 17 -5.19 1.98 -11.24
CA ILE A 17 -4.20 3.01 -11.56
C ILE A 17 -4.89 4.30 -12.01
N CYS A 18 -5.87 4.21 -12.90
CA CYS A 18 -6.65 5.36 -13.37
C CYS A 18 -7.40 6.04 -12.21
N LEU A 19 -8.14 5.26 -11.39
CA LEU A 19 -8.85 5.77 -10.22
C LEU A 19 -7.89 6.41 -9.19
N GLY A 20 -6.74 5.79 -8.97
CA GLY A 20 -5.71 6.35 -8.11
C GLY A 20 -5.22 7.72 -8.62
N ASN A 21 -4.90 7.84 -9.91
CA ASN A 21 -4.47 9.12 -10.48
C ASN A 21 -5.57 10.19 -10.46
N ILE A 22 -6.83 9.82 -10.69
CA ILE A 22 -7.97 10.74 -10.57
C ILE A 22 -8.10 11.25 -9.13
N LEU A 23 -8.03 10.35 -8.15
CA LEU A 23 -8.08 10.73 -6.73
C LEU A 23 -6.89 11.61 -6.33
N ASN A 24 -5.69 11.32 -6.86
CA ASN A 24 -4.50 12.14 -6.66
C ASN A 24 -4.72 13.56 -7.16
N ALA A 25 -5.16 13.68 -8.41
CA ALA A 25 -5.43 14.98 -9.05
C ALA A 25 -6.52 15.77 -8.30
N PHE A 26 -7.60 15.10 -7.89
CA PHE A 26 -8.66 15.70 -7.08
C PHE A 26 -8.11 16.24 -5.75
N SER A 27 -7.38 15.41 -5.01
CA SER A 27 -6.83 15.80 -3.71
C SER A 27 -5.81 16.93 -3.82
N ALA A 28 -4.98 16.89 -4.86
CA ALA A 28 -4.04 17.97 -5.15
C ALA A 28 -4.75 19.27 -5.48
N ARG A 29 -5.77 19.23 -6.38
CA ARG A 29 -6.49 20.43 -6.80
C ARG A 29 -7.30 21.07 -5.70
N VAL A 30 -7.96 20.24 -4.87
CA VAL A 30 -8.91 20.75 -3.86
C VAL A 30 -8.20 21.19 -2.59
N PHE A 31 -7.12 20.52 -2.20
CA PHE A 31 -6.50 20.75 -0.88
C PHE A 31 -5.04 21.22 -0.97
N LEU A 32 -4.21 20.64 -1.86
CA LEU A 32 -2.77 20.94 -1.88
C LEU A 32 -2.47 22.29 -2.55
N LEU A 33 -3.01 22.49 -3.78
CA LEU A 33 -2.72 23.67 -4.58
C LEU A 33 -3.28 24.97 -3.98
N PRO A 34 -4.54 25.03 -3.49
CA PRO A 34 -5.07 26.26 -2.90
C PRO A 34 -4.32 26.69 -1.63
N ALA A 35 -3.84 25.73 -0.86
CA ALA A 35 -3.09 25.99 0.35
C ALA A 35 -1.61 26.38 0.09
N ASP A 36 -1.15 26.35 -1.15
CA ASP A 36 0.25 26.57 -1.53
C ASP A 36 1.23 25.81 -0.62
N LEU A 37 0.85 24.55 -0.33
CA LEU A 37 1.65 23.68 0.52
C LEU A 37 2.91 23.26 -0.22
N VAL A 38 4.01 23.25 0.50
CA VAL A 38 5.29 22.78 -0.04
C VAL A 38 5.14 21.33 -0.47
N ALA A 39 5.31 21.06 -1.75
CA ALA A 39 5.22 19.71 -2.29
C ALA A 39 6.53 18.97 -2.12
N GLY A 40 6.44 17.73 -1.68
CA GLY A 40 7.52 16.74 -1.83
C GLY A 40 7.66 16.29 -3.29
N GLY A 41 8.28 15.14 -3.48
CA GLY A 41 8.31 14.49 -4.76
C GLY A 41 9.17 15.19 -5.82
N THR A 42 8.88 14.86 -7.07
CA THR A 42 9.64 15.37 -8.25
C THR A 42 9.60 16.90 -8.35
N THR A 43 8.45 17.50 -8.08
CA THR A 43 8.27 18.95 -8.12
C THR A 43 9.13 19.63 -7.05
N GLY A 44 9.16 19.07 -5.85
CA GLY A 44 10.00 19.58 -4.75
C GLY A 44 11.48 19.56 -5.08
N ILE A 45 11.98 18.46 -5.65
CA ILE A 45 13.35 18.35 -6.14
C ILE A 45 13.61 19.40 -7.26
N GLY A 46 12.67 19.52 -8.19
CA GLY A 46 12.76 20.46 -9.29
C GLY A 46 12.85 21.92 -8.82
N LEU A 47 12.09 22.31 -7.79
CA LEU A 47 12.13 23.66 -7.23
C LEU A 47 13.50 23.98 -6.58
N ILE A 48 14.08 23.03 -5.85
CA ILE A 48 15.42 23.21 -5.28
C ILE A 48 16.46 23.39 -6.39
N LEU A 49 16.43 22.50 -7.41
CA LEU A 49 17.35 22.56 -8.53
C LEU A 49 17.20 23.83 -9.36
N GLN A 50 15.95 24.27 -9.63
CA GLN A 50 15.68 25.53 -10.33
C GLN A 50 16.34 26.70 -9.61
N ARG A 51 16.26 26.75 -8.31
CA ARG A 51 16.83 27.84 -7.52
C ARG A 51 18.36 27.89 -7.57
N ILE A 52 18.98 26.71 -7.66
CA ILE A 52 20.45 26.59 -7.73
C ILE A 52 20.98 26.84 -9.14
N THR A 53 20.28 26.31 -10.15
CA THR A 53 20.77 26.28 -11.55
C THR A 53 20.17 27.36 -12.45
N GLY A 54 19.03 27.96 -12.08
CA GLY A 54 18.27 28.88 -12.92
C GLY A 54 17.51 28.21 -14.09
N ILE A 55 17.61 26.86 -14.23
CA ILE A 55 16.92 26.13 -15.30
C ILE A 55 15.40 26.09 -15.01
N PRO A 56 14.54 26.25 -16.02
CA PRO A 56 13.09 26.21 -15.83
C PRO A 56 12.63 24.91 -15.18
N LEU A 57 11.69 25.03 -14.20
CA LEU A 57 11.15 23.90 -13.44
C LEU A 57 10.62 22.78 -14.34
N SER A 58 9.90 23.12 -15.40
CA SER A 58 9.33 22.15 -16.33
C SER A 58 10.39 21.26 -16.98
N SER A 59 11.53 21.84 -17.36
CA SER A 59 12.65 21.10 -17.97
C SER A 59 13.31 20.15 -16.97
N LEU A 60 13.49 20.61 -15.71
CA LEU A 60 14.08 19.79 -14.64
C LEU A 60 13.17 18.63 -14.26
N VAL A 61 11.87 18.88 -14.10
CA VAL A 61 10.87 17.83 -13.80
C VAL A 61 10.78 16.84 -14.94
N LEU A 62 10.78 17.29 -16.19
CA LEU A 62 10.76 16.41 -17.36
C LEU A 62 12.01 15.52 -17.40
N ALA A 63 13.19 16.10 -17.24
CA ALA A 63 14.46 15.36 -17.23
C ALA A 63 14.49 14.33 -16.11
N PHE A 64 14.04 14.71 -14.91
CA PHE A 64 13.94 13.80 -13.76
C PHE A 64 12.98 12.64 -14.04
N ASN A 65 11.77 12.92 -14.54
CA ASN A 65 10.79 11.89 -14.87
C ASN A 65 11.29 10.93 -15.95
N ILE A 66 11.96 11.43 -16.99
CA ILE A 66 12.59 10.57 -18.00
C ILE A 66 13.65 9.66 -17.36
N ALA A 67 14.51 10.19 -16.50
CA ALA A 67 15.50 9.39 -15.79
C ALA A 67 14.82 8.31 -14.92
N MET A 68 13.74 8.63 -14.21
CA MET A 68 12.97 7.67 -13.41
C MET A 68 12.30 6.60 -14.27
N LEU A 69 11.78 6.95 -15.45
CA LEU A 69 11.23 5.97 -16.40
C LEU A 69 12.30 4.99 -16.91
N VAL A 70 13.50 5.49 -17.20
CA VAL A 70 14.64 4.64 -17.61
C VAL A 70 15.04 3.70 -16.48
N LEU A 71 15.16 4.21 -15.25
CA LEU A 71 15.44 3.39 -14.07
C LEU A 71 14.34 2.35 -13.82
N ALA A 72 13.07 2.73 -13.94
CA ALA A 72 11.95 1.81 -13.82
C ALA A 72 12.01 0.70 -14.87
N TYR A 73 12.36 1.02 -16.10
CA TYR A 73 12.52 0.03 -17.17
C TYR A 73 13.63 -0.97 -16.87
N ILE A 74 14.80 -0.50 -16.46
CA ILE A 74 15.98 -1.34 -16.21
C ILE A 74 15.77 -2.22 -14.97
N PHE A 75 15.30 -1.64 -13.86
CA PHE A 75 15.27 -2.33 -12.56
C PHE A 75 13.94 -2.96 -12.22
N LEU A 76 12.80 -2.34 -12.57
CA LEU A 76 11.47 -2.83 -12.22
C LEU A 76 10.80 -3.61 -13.36
N GLY A 77 11.18 -3.29 -14.61
CA GLY A 77 10.72 -3.98 -15.81
C GLY A 77 9.46 -3.37 -16.46
N LYS A 78 9.07 -3.94 -17.61
CA LYS A 78 8.06 -3.38 -18.53
C LYS A 78 6.70 -3.05 -17.89
N LYS A 79 6.23 -3.85 -16.92
CA LYS A 79 4.93 -3.63 -16.27
C LYS A 79 4.91 -2.30 -15.50
N TYR A 80 5.94 -2.05 -14.70
CA TYR A 80 6.06 -0.81 -13.92
C TYR A 80 6.26 0.40 -14.83
N THR A 81 7.09 0.29 -15.86
CA THR A 81 7.31 1.37 -16.83
C THR A 81 6.03 1.75 -17.56
N PHE A 82 5.25 0.75 -18.02
CA PHE A 82 3.97 1.02 -18.66
C PHE A 82 3.00 1.74 -17.72
N SER A 83 2.92 1.31 -16.47
CA SER A 83 2.07 1.98 -15.46
C SER A 83 2.53 3.39 -15.15
N ALA A 84 3.85 3.63 -15.10
CA ALA A 84 4.42 4.95 -14.90
C ALA A 84 4.08 5.90 -16.07
N ILE A 85 4.21 5.43 -17.32
CA ILE A 85 3.78 6.18 -18.50
C ILE A 85 2.28 6.50 -18.41
N LEU A 86 1.44 5.51 -18.12
CA LEU A 86 0.00 5.71 -17.96
C LEU A 86 -0.32 6.78 -16.91
N SER A 87 0.33 6.71 -15.73
CA SER A 87 0.14 7.69 -14.66
C SER A 87 0.60 9.09 -15.08
N SER A 88 1.72 9.19 -15.82
CA SER A 88 2.26 10.46 -16.31
C SER A 88 1.31 11.20 -17.26
N PHE A 89 0.39 10.51 -17.92
CA PHE A 89 -0.67 11.11 -18.73
C PHE A 89 -1.98 11.30 -17.95
N MET A 90 -2.38 10.30 -17.16
CA MET A 90 -3.67 10.34 -16.45
C MET A 90 -3.74 11.44 -15.40
N TYR A 91 -2.65 11.62 -14.62
CA TYR A 91 -2.65 12.64 -13.57
C TYR A 91 -2.83 14.08 -14.10
N PRO A 92 -2.04 14.55 -15.09
CA PRO A 92 -2.22 15.90 -15.64
C PRO A 92 -3.58 16.10 -16.31
N ILE A 93 -4.09 15.09 -17.04
CA ILE A 93 -5.41 15.16 -17.67
C ILE A 93 -6.51 15.30 -16.61
N ALA A 94 -6.46 14.50 -15.55
CA ALA A 94 -7.41 14.57 -14.46
C ALA A 94 -7.29 15.90 -13.69
N LEU A 95 -6.08 16.41 -13.49
CA LEU A 95 -5.84 17.68 -12.82
C LEU A 95 -6.43 18.84 -13.63
N GLU A 96 -6.19 18.87 -14.95
CA GLU A 96 -6.74 19.88 -15.83
C GLU A 96 -8.28 19.82 -15.87
N PHE A 97 -8.86 18.63 -15.91
CA PHE A 97 -10.30 18.44 -15.83
C PHE A 97 -10.87 19.05 -14.54
N PHE A 98 -10.25 18.83 -13.39
CA PHE A 98 -10.68 19.42 -12.13
C PHE A 98 -10.43 20.93 -12.08
N ASN A 99 -9.36 21.44 -12.70
CA ASN A 99 -9.13 22.87 -12.82
C ASN A 99 -10.25 23.56 -13.59
N GLN A 100 -10.68 22.99 -14.71
CA GLN A 100 -11.76 23.56 -15.54
C GLN A 100 -13.13 23.51 -14.84
N ILE A 101 -13.43 22.43 -14.10
CA ILE A 101 -14.73 22.30 -13.40
C ILE A 101 -14.79 23.18 -12.16
N LEU A 102 -13.72 23.22 -11.37
CA LEU A 102 -13.71 23.93 -10.09
C LEU A 102 -13.35 25.42 -10.24
N GLY A 103 -12.70 25.81 -11.37
CA GLY A 103 -12.28 27.20 -11.57
C GLY A 103 -11.51 27.74 -10.37
N ASP A 104 -11.96 28.86 -9.82
CA ASP A 104 -11.36 29.50 -8.64
C ASP A 104 -11.96 29.00 -7.30
N TYR A 105 -12.78 27.94 -7.35
CA TYR A 105 -13.41 27.41 -6.13
C TYR A 105 -12.37 26.84 -5.16
N VAL A 106 -12.37 27.33 -3.94
CA VAL A 106 -11.56 26.86 -2.80
C VAL A 106 -12.51 26.30 -1.75
N LEU A 107 -12.34 25.03 -1.40
CA LEU A 107 -13.21 24.34 -0.44
C LEU A 107 -13.00 24.85 0.99
N THR A 108 -11.74 25.14 1.34
CA THR A 108 -11.35 25.65 2.67
C THR A 108 -10.00 26.35 2.60
N ASP A 109 -9.86 27.45 3.35
CA ASP A 109 -8.59 28.18 3.51
C ASP A 109 -7.82 27.73 4.76
N ASN A 110 -8.37 26.77 5.51
CA ASN A 110 -7.76 26.26 6.72
C ASN A 110 -6.60 25.29 6.37
N LEU A 111 -5.36 25.73 6.59
CA LEU A 111 -4.15 24.99 6.27
C LEU A 111 -4.08 23.62 6.94
N ILE A 112 -4.63 23.46 8.17
CA ILE A 112 -4.66 22.17 8.86
C ILE A 112 -5.59 21.20 8.13
N LEU A 113 -6.79 21.63 7.77
CA LEU A 113 -7.74 20.82 7.02
C LEU A 113 -7.18 20.45 5.64
N CYS A 114 -6.60 21.42 4.92
CA CYS A 114 -5.93 21.18 3.65
C CYS A 114 -4.84 20.12 3.78
N THR A 115 -3.97 20.25 4.78
CA THR A 115 -2.87 19.30 5.05
C THR A 115 -3.38 17.90 5.34
N LEU A 116 -4.40 17.77 6.21
CA LEU A 116 -4.99 16.49 6.61
C LEU A 116 -5.64 15.79 5.41
N PHE A 117 -6.53 16.47 4.70
CA PHE A 117 -7.29 15.88 3.60
C PHE A 117 -6.43 15.65 2.36
N ALA A 118 -5.46 16.53 2.06
CA ALA A 118 -4.45 16.27 1.04
C ALA A 118 -3.64 15.01 1.36
N GLY A 119 -3.13 14.91 2.61
CA GLY A 119 -2.35 13.76 3.04
C GLY A 119 -3.13 12.46 2.98
N ILE A 120 -4.39 12.44 3.43
CA ILE A 120 -5.26 11.26 3.34
C ILE A 120 -5.53 10.90 1.88
N GLY A 121 -5.98 11.84 1.06
CA GLY A 121 -6.37 11.58 -0.32
C GLY A 121 -5.19 11.13 -1.19
N ILE A 122 -4.04 11.80 -1.08
CA ILE A 122 -2.82 11.42 -1.81
C ILE A 122 -2.27 10.11 -1.28
N GLY A 123 -2.28 9.87 0.03
CA GLY A 123 -1.88 8.61 0.62
C GLY A 123 -2.72 7.42 0.14
N ILE A 124 -4.04 7.58 0.03
CA ILE A 124 -4.93 6.57 -0.56
C ILE A 124 -4.58 6.34 -2.03
N SER A 125 -4.44 7.40 -2.80
CA SER A 125 -4.10 7.35 -4.22
C SER A 125 -2.80 6.57 -4.47
N LEU A 126 -1.70 6.99 -3.84
CA LEU A 126 -0.40 6.33 -3.98
C LEU A 126 -0.44 4.89 -3.49
N GLY A 127 -1.11 4.65 -2.37
CA GLY A 127 -1.30 3.29 -1.84
C GLY A 127 -2.03 2.37 -2.83
N MET A 128 -3.07 2.86 -3.51
CA MET A 128 -3.79 2.12 -4.56
C MET A 128 -2.89 1.80 -5.76
N ILE A 129 -2.14 2.79 -6.26
CA ILE A 129 -1.27 2.64 -7.43
C ILE A 129 -0.14 1.63 -7.13
N ILE A 130 0.56 1.80 -6.00
CA ILE A 130 1.68 0.93 -5.62
C ILE A 130 1.19 -0.49 -5.33
N ARG A 131 0.06 -0.65 -4.65
CA ARG A 131 -0.54 -1.96 -4.38
C ARG A 131 -0.96 -2.69 -5.66
N ALA A 132 -1.37 -1.97 -6.70
CA ALA A 132 -1.64 -2.54 -8.02
C ALA A 132 -0.36 -3.01 -8.75
N GLY A 133 0.82 -2.86 -8.15
CA GLY A 133 2.12 -3.16 -8.73
C GLY A 133 2.49 -2.16 -9.82
N ALA A 134 2.24 -0.88 -9.56
CA ALA A 134 2.43 0.22 -10.47
C ALA A 134 3.29 1.33 -9.84
N SER A 135 3.66 2.34 -10.63
CA SER A 135 4.41 3.51 -10.24
C SER A 135 3.76 4.76 -10.82
N THR A 136 3.93 5.89 -10.15
CA THR A 136 3.55 7.20 -10.69
C THR A 136 4.57 7.75 -11.67
N GLY A 137 5.76 7.14 -11.75
CA GLY A 137 6.84 7.54 -12.66
C GLY A 137 7.72 8.67 -12.14
N GLY A 138 7.60 9.00 -10.86
CA GLY A 138 8.36 10.05 -10.20
C GLY A 138 9.31 9.50 -9.12
N VAL A 139 9.36 10.19 -7.99
CA VAL A 139 10.22 9.85 -6.84
C VAL A 139 9.86 8.52 -6.15
N ASP A 140 8.77 7.89 -6.51
CA ASP A 140 8.40 6.56 -6.02
C ASP A 140 9.24 5.43 -6.65
N VAL A 141 9.94 5.69 -7.77
CA VAL A 141 10.75 4.68 -8.46
C VAL A 141 11.94 4.18 -7.61
N PRO A 142 12.80 5.03 -7.03
CA PRO A 142 13.88 4.57 -6.18
C PRO A 142 13.43 3.73 -4.97
N PRO A 143 12.41 4.12 -4.17
CA PRO A 143 11.84 3.27 -3.13
C PRO A 143 11.30 1.93 -3.62
N LEU A 144 10.68 1.89 -4.79
CA LEU A 144 10.21 0.64 -5.41
C LEU A 144 11.38 -0.29 -5.80
N ILE A 145 12.48 0.28 -6.29
CA ILE A 145 13.70 -0.49 -6.57
C ILE A 145 14.27 -1.05 -5.26
N LEU A 146 14.41 -0.22 -4.23
CA LEU A 146 14.89 -0.67 -2.91
C LEU A 146 13.99 -1.76 -2.31
N ASN A 147 12.68 -1.62 -2.46
CA ASN A 147 11.74 -2.65 -2.03
C ASN A 147 11.94 -3.97 -2.76
N LYS A 148 12.11 -3.93 -4.09
CA LYS A 148 12.29 -5.14 -4.90
C LYS A 148 13.55 -5.92 -4.53
N TYR A 149 14.68 -5.24 -4.28
CA TYR A 149 15.97 -5.89 -4.06
C TYR A 149 16.31 -6.11 -2.59
N PHE A 150 15.89 -5.21 -1.72
CA PHE A 150 16.24 -5.19 -0.29
C PHE A 150 15.04 -5.36 0.63
N ARG A 151 13.82 -5.51 0.11
CA ARG A 151 12.57 -5.56 0.87
C ARG A 151 12.34 -4.33 1.76
N PHE A 152 13.00 -3.22 1.42
CA PHE A 152 12.84 -1.98 2.18
C PHE A 152 11.44 -1.41 1.97
N PRO A 153 10.73 -0.98 3.02
CA PRO A 153 9.37 -0.45 2.89
C PRO A 153 9.30 0.77 1.97
N VAL A 154 8.41 0.74 0.96
CA VAL A 154 8.27 1.84 -0.01
C VAL A 154 7.90 3.15 0.68
N SER A 155 7.01 3.08 1.67
CA SER A 155 6.61 4.24 2.48
C SER A 155 7.78 4.89 3.21
N ALA A 156 8.67 4.09 3.78
CA ALA A 156 9.88 4.60 4.46
C ALA A 156 10.83 5.27 3.46
N GLY A 157 11.00 4.68 2.27
CA GLY A 157 11.83 5.28 1.22
C GLY A 157 11.29 6.63 0.73
N LEU A 158 9.98 6.74 0.52
CA LEU A 158 9.34 8.01 0.17
C LEU A 158 9.48 9.03 1.29
N TYR A 159 9.20 8.64 2.54
CA TYR A 159 9.37 9.51 3.70
C TYR A 159 10.79 10.11 3.78
N ILE A 160 11.82 9.29 3.59
CA ILE A 160 13.21 9.73 3.63
C ILE A 160 13.50 10.74 2.50
N ILE A 161 13.07 10.45 1.27
CA ILE A 161 13.29 11.35 0.14
C ILE A 161 12.60 12.68 0.38
N ASP A 162 11.31 12.66 0.74
CA ASP A 162 10.54 13.88 0.96
C ASP A 162 11.05 14.68 2.15
N PHE A 163 11.53 14.02 3.21
CA PHE A 163 12.17 14.68 4.34
C PHE A 163 13.38 15.53 3.88
N PHE A 164 14.26 14.96 3.05
CA PHE A 164 15.41 15.71 2.52
C PHE A 164 14.99 16.82 1.54
N VAL A 165 13.94 16.58 0.75
CA VAL A 165 13.38 17.60 -0.15
C VAL A 165 12.81 18.78 0.64
N ILE A 166 12.04 18.51 1.70
CA ILE A 166 11.48 19.55 2.56
C ILE A 166 12.59 20.29 3.29
N LEU A 167 13.59 19.57 3.79
CA LEU A 167 14.75 20.20 4.46
C LEU A 167 15.49 21.15 3.50
N GLY A 168 15.69 20.76 2.26
CA GLY A 168 16.26 21.63 1.23
C GLY A 168 15.39 22.86 0.93
N GLN A 169 14.07 22.71 0.95
CA GLN A 169 13.13 23.84 0.74
C GLN A 169 13.02 24.74 1.99
N ALA A 170 13.28 24.21 3.19
CA ALA A 170 13.24 24.99 4.44
C ALA A 170 14.22 26.18 4.44
N LEU A 171 15.25 26.13 3.60
CA LEU A 171 16.18 27.24 3.44
C LEU A 171 15.55 28.47 2.75
N TYR A 172 14.38 28.29 2.11
CA TYR A 172 13.78 29.29 1.22
C TYR A 172 12.29 29.56 1.47
N GLN A 173 11.64 28.70 2.27
CA GLN A 173 10.20 28.77 2.57
C GLN A 173 9.95 29.22 4.00
N PRO A 174 8.83 29.88 4.30
CA PRO A 174 8.40 30.18 5.65
C PRO A 174 8.30 28.91 6.51
N ILE A 175 8.72 29.00 7.76
CA ILE A 175 8.76 27.84 8.66
C ILE A 175 7.40 27.17 8.83
N ASP A 176 6.31 27.94 8.84
CA ASP A 176 4.96 27.38 8.96
C ASP A 176 4.62 26.46 7.81
N LYS A 177 4.95 26.85 6.55
CA LYS A 177 4.74 25.98 5.38
C LYS A 177 5.58 24.73 5.44
N VAL A 178 6.79 24.81 5.96
CA VAL A 178 7.68 23.64 6.17
C VAL A 178 7.09 22.68 7.20
N LEU A 179 6.56 23.19 8.31
CA LEU A 179 5.91 22.37 9.33
C LEU A 179 4.65 21.66 8.81
N TYR A 180 3.81 22.36 8.03
CA TYR A 180 2.67 21.77 7.36
C TYR A 180 3.09 20.72 6.32
N ALA A 181 4.18 20.93 5.59
CA ALA A 181 4.70 19.95 4.64
C ALA A 181 5.19 18.67 5.34
N ILE A 182 5.87 18.81 6.48
CA ILE A 182 6.27 17.66 7.31
C ILE A 182 5.03 16.87 7.77
N LEU A 183 4.02 17.57 8.28
CA LEU A 183 2.77 16.94 8.72
C LEU A 183 2.07 16.22 7.56
N TYR A 184 1.99 16.86 6.39
CA TYR A 184 1.46 16.28 5.17
C TYR A 184 2.17 14.97 4.78
N VAL A 185 3.52 14.97 4.79
CA VAL A 185 4.34 13.80 4.43
C VAL A 185 4.10 12.66 5.44
N ILE A 186 4.04 12.95 6.72
CA ILE A 186 3.74 11.94 7.74
C ILE A 186 2.37 11.30 7.48
N ILE A 187 1.34 12.12 7.24
CA ILE A 187 -0.02 11.61 7.04
C ILE A 187 -0.09 10.74 5.79
N TYR A 188 0.39 11.24 4.64
CA TYR A 188 0.25 10.48 3.40
C TYR A 188 1.06 9.18 3.43
N THR A 189 2.24 9.18 4.03
CA THR A 189 3.06 7.96 4.13
C THR A 189 2.44 6.92 5.08
N LEU A 190 1.84 7.33 6.19
CA LEU A 190 1.11 6.43 7.09
C LEU A 190 -0.10 5.81 6.42
N VAL A 191 -0.92 6.62 5.74
CA VAL A 191 -2.12 6.17 5.02
C VAL A 191 -1.73 5.23 3.88
N MET A 192 -0.75 5.61 3.08
CA MET A 192 -0.21 4.81 1.99
C MET A 192 0.30 3.46 2.49
N ASN A 193 1.13 3.44 3.54
CA ASN A 193 1.67 2.21 4.13
C ASN A 193 0.55 1.29 4.60
N LYS A 194 -0.44 1.83 5.30
CA LYS A 194 -1.61 1.06 5.75
C LYS A 194 -2.34 0.40 4.57
N LEU A 195 -2.47 1.07 3.43
CA LEU A 195 -3.11 0.51 2.24
C LEU A 195 -2.25 -0.54 1.54
N ILE A 196 -0.94 -0.32 1.44
CA ILE A 196 -0.02 -1.28 0.83
C ILE A 196 -0.03 -2.59 1.62
N VAL A 197 0.04 -2.52 2.94
CA VAL A 197 0.06 -3.69 3.83
C VAL A 197 -1.34 -4.30 4.03
N SER A 198 -2.40 -3.49 3.91
CA SER A 198 -3.77 -3.96 4.07
C SER A 198 -4.16 -5.03 3.04
N GLY A 199 -4.68 -6.16 3.51
CA GLY A 199 -5.14 -7.28 2.68
C GLY A 199 -4.08 -8.34 2.39
N THR A 200 -2.83 -8.13 2.79
CA THR A 200 -1.81 -9.18 2.88
C THR A 200 -1.71 -9.77 4.29
N SER A 201 -2.28 -9.08 5.29
CA SER A 201 -2.27 -9.58 6.66
C SER A 201 -3.01 -10.91 6.74
N ARG A 202 -2.30 -11.93 7.19
CA ARG A 202 -2.82 -13.24 7.53
C ARG A 202 -2.94 -13.33 9.03
N ILE A 203 -3.80 -14.23 9.47
CA ILE A 203 -3.99 -14.51 10.88
C ILE A 203 -3.59 -15.95 11.11
N ALA A 204 -2.67 -16.16 12.05
CA ALA A 204 -2.45 -17.47 12.62
C ALA A 204 -3.45 -17.68 13.75
N VAL A 205 -4.23 -18.74 13.66
CA VAL A 205 -5.18 -19.15 14.69
C VAL A 205 -4.69 -20.45 15.29
N GLN A 206 -4.56 -20.45 16.60
CA GLN A 206 -4.20 -21.61 17.40
C GLN A 206 -5.42 -21.98 18.23
N ILE A 207 -5.90 -23.21 18.10
CA ILE A 207 -7.12 -23.67 18.75
C ILE A 207 -6.78 -24.92 19.58
N ILE A 208 -6.97 -24.83 20.88
CA ILE A 208 -6.80 -25.93 21.82
C ILE A 208 -8.18 -26.43 22.22
N SER A 209 -8.50 -27.68 21.94
CA SER A 209 -9.81 -28.27 22.14
C SER A 209 -9.72 -29.81 22.33
N LYS A 210 -10.68 -30.36 23.04
CA LYS A 210 -10.88 -31.80 23.12
C LYS A 210 -11.39 -32.40 21.80
N HIS A 211 -12.02 -31.55 20.96
CA HIS A 211 -12.58 -31.89 19.65
C HIS A 211 -11.66 -31.43 18.49
N SER A 212 -10.34 -31.47 18.70
CA SER A 212 -9.35 -30.97 17.76
C SER A 212 -9.43 -31.64 16.38
N ASP A 213 -9.82 -32.89 16.25
CA ASP A 213 -9.97 -33.59 14.98
C ASP A 213 -11.17 -33.11 14.17
N GLU A 214 -12.28 -32.79 14.82
CA GLU A 214 -13.46 -32.20 14.16
C GLU A 214 -13.14 -30.80 13.65
N ILE A 215 -12.47 -29.99 14.47
CA ILE A 215 -12.01 -28.65 14.12
C ILE A 215 -11.03 -28.70 12.95
N ARG A 216 -10.05 -29.63 12.98
CA ARG A 216 -9.15 -29.84 11.84
C ARG A 216 -9.93 -30.16 10.56
N ASN A 217 -10.87 -31.08 10.61
CA ASN A 217 -11.67 -31.47 9.46
C ASN A 217 -12.49 -30.28 8.92
N PHE A 218 -13.07 -29.49 9.80
CA PHE A 218 -13.76 -28.26 9.43
C PHE A 218 -12.83 -27.28 8.69
N VAL A 219 -11.63 -27.03 9.24
CA VAL A 219 -10.63 -26.15 8.61
C VAL A 219 -10.23 -26.66 7.22
N LEU A 220 -10.00 -27.95 7.07
CA LEU A 220 -9.58 -28.54 5.80
C LEU A 220 -10.69 -28.54 4.74
N THR A 221 -11.95 -28.82 5.14
CA THR A 221 -13.05 -29.03 4.19
C THR A 221 -13.91 -27.81 3.95
N GLN A 222 -14.18 -26.98 4.96
CA GLN A 222 -15.11 -25.86 4.88
C GLN A 222 -14.38 -24.52 4.69
N ILE A 223 -13.24 -24.32 5.39
CA ILE A 223 -12.42 -23.13 5.23
C ILE A 223 -11.44 -23.29 4.05
N ASP A 224 -11.16 -24.53 3.65
CA ASP A 224 -10.22 -24.89 2.59
C ASP A 224 -8.81 -24.30 2.85
N ARG A 225 -8.31 -24.51 4.10
CA ARG A 225 -6.98 -24.08 4.56
C ARG A 225 -6.22 -25.24 5.17
N GLY A 226 -4.88 -25.13 5.14
CA GLY A 226 -4.01 -26.08 5.82
C GLY A 226 -4.18 -26.01 7.34
N ALA A 227 -4.12 -27.15 7.98
CA ALA A 227 -4.12 -27.27 9.43
C ALA A 227 -2.94 -28.13 9.88
N THR A 228 -2.23 -27.68 10.92
CA THR A 228 -1.14 -28.41 11.57
C THR A 228 -1.59 -28.82 12.96
N MET A 229 -1.47 -30.11 13.28
CA MET A 229 -1.75 -30.63 14.62
C MET A 229 -0.48 -30.62 15.46
N ILE A 230 -0.53 -29.96 16.61
CA ILE A 230 0.59 -29.84 17.55
C ILE A 230 0.17 -30.48 18.88
N PRO A 231 0.83 -31.53 19.37
CA PRO A 231 0.54 -32.06 20.70
C PRO A 231 0.94 -31.04 21.76
N VAL A 232 0.03 -30.79 22.70
CA VAL A 232 0.22 -29.84 23.80
C VAL A 232 -0.23 -30.43 25.10
N GLN A 233 0.37 -30.00 26.21
CA GLN A 233 -0.02 -30.42 27.55
C GLN A 233 -0.60 -29.23 28.31
N GLY A 234 -1.81 -29.38 28.82
CA GLY A 234 -2.48 -28.34 29.61
C GLY A 234 -1.77 -28.17 30.96
N GLY A 235 -1.31 -26.97 31.26
CA GLY A 235 -0.55 -26.67 32.48
C GLY A 235 -1.34 -26.84 33.79
N TYR A 236 -2.67 -26.64 33.75
CA TYR A 236 -3.51 -26.74 34.94
C TYR A 236 -4.04 -28.15 35.20
N LEU A 237 -4.62 -28.80 34.18
CA LEU A 237 -5.19 -30.13 34.30
C LEU A 237 -4.22 -31.27 33.92
N ASN A 238 -3.05 -30.93 33.47
CA ASN A 238 -2.02 -31.88 33.00
C ASN A 238 -2.52 -32.84 31.90
N GLN A 239 -3.56 -32.43 31.14
CA GLN A 239 -4.16 -33.22 30.07
C GLN A 239 -3.38 -33.04 28.77
N SER A 240 -3.17 -34.19 28.08
CA SER A 240 -2.63 -34.15 26.70
C SER A 240 -3.75 -33.84 25.73
N LEU A 241 -3.58 -32.78 24.97
CA LEU A 241 -4.51 -32.28 23.94
C LEU A 241 -3.75 -32.08 22.64
N ASN A 242 -4.49 -31.84 21.55
CA ASN A 242 -3.91 -31.37 20.31
C ASN A 242 -4.35 -29.90 20.04
N MET A 243 -3.39 -29.09 19.69
CA MET A 243 -3.63 -27.74 19.19
C MET A 243 -3.70 -27.77 17.66
N VAL A 244 -4.75 -27.18 17.10
CA VAL A 244 -4.89 -26.95 15.66
C VAL A 244 -4.32 -25.58 15.33
N LEU A 245 -3.21 -25.55 14.58
CA LEU A 245 -2.64 -24.32 14.02
C LEU A 245 -3.09 -24.17 12.57
N THR A 246 -3.72 -23.07 12.25
CA THR A 246 -4.09 -22.72 10.88
C THR A 246 -3.79 -21.26 10.57
N VAL A 247 -3.55 -20.94 9.30
CA VAL A 247 -3.36 -19.55 8.84
C VAL A 247 -4.44 -19.21 7.84
N ILE A 248 -5.22 -18.19 8.17
CA ILE A 248 -6.42 -17.78 7.44
C ILE A 248 -6.40 -16.28 7.11
N SER A 249 -7.37 -15.82 6.35
CA SER A 249 -7.64 -14.40 6.14
C SER A 249 -8.55 -13.84 7.24
N ASN A 250 -8.53 -12.50 7.43
CA ASN A 250 -9.43 -11.81 8.36
C ASN A 250 -10.92 -12.10 8.11
N ARG A 251 -11.29 -12.35 6.85
CA ARG A 251 -12.69 -12.65 6.49
C ARG A 251 -13.13 -14.03 6.94
N GLU A 252 -12.22 -14.98 6.96
CA GLU A 252 -12.46 -16.38 7.33
C GLU A 252 -12.50 -16.54 8.86
N LEU A 253 -11.92 -15.60 9.63
CA LEU A 253 -11.86 -15.66 11.08
C LEU A 253 -13.24 -15.76 11.72
N VAL A 254 -14.17 -14.90 11.32
CA VAL A 254 -15.52 -14.87 11.90
C VAL A 254 -16.26 -16.21 11.71
N GLN A 255 -16.09 -16.81 10.53
CA GLN A 255 -16.66 -18.13 10.23
C GLN A 255 -15.97 -19.22 11.07
N LEU A 256 -14.64 -19.16 11.20
CA LEU A 256 -13.88 -20.12 11.99
C LEU A 256 -14.29 -20.08 13.47
N GLU A 257 -14.28 -18.91 14.09
CA GLU A 257 -14.64 -18.73 15.51
C GLU A 257 -16.05 -19.24 15.81
N LYS A 258 -17.02 -18.86 14.96
CA LYS A 258 -18.41 -19.30 15.11
C LYS A 258 -18.53 -20.82 15.10
N ASN A 259 -17.88 -21.51 14.17
CA ASN A 259 -17.99 -22.95 14.05
C ASN A 259 -17.18 -23.67 15.14
N VAL A 260 -16.01 -23.16 15.51
CA VAL A 260 -15.22 -23.74 16.61
C VAL A 260 -16.01 -23.69 17.92
N HIS A 261 -16.67 -22.57 18.25
CA HIS A 261 -17.51 -22.50 19.44
C HIS A 261 -18.78 -23.37 19.36
N GLN A 262 -19.27 -23.69 18.15
CA GLN A 262 -20.36 -24.66 18.00
C GLN A 262 -19.90 -26.10 18.25
N ILE A 263 -18.65 -26.44 17.83
CA ILE A 263 -18.05 -27.77 18.05
C ILE A 263 -17.63 -27.93 19.52
N ASP A 264 -16.96 -26.93 20.07
CA ASP A 264 -16.48 -26.93 21.45
C ASP A 264 -16.57 -25.53 22.06
N PRO A 265 -17.63 -25.24 22.85
CA PRO A 265 -17.80 -23.96 23.53
C PRO A 265 -16.67 -23.66 24.54
N GLU A 266 -15.95 -24.67 25.04
CA GLU A 266 -14.84 -24.51 25.98
C GLU A 266 -13.47 -24.39 25.28
N SER A 267 -13.44 -24.35 23.94
CA SER A 267 -12.22 -24.24 23.18
C SER A 267 -11.46 -22.96 23.50
N PHE A 268 -10.13 -23.06 23.59
CA PHE A 268 -9.25 -21.92 23.77
C PHE A 268 -8.64 -21.50 22.43
N ILE A 269 -8.93 -20.27 21.99
CA ILE A 269 -8.53 -19.75 20.69
C ILE A 269 -7.54 -18.59 20.88
N ILE A 270 -6.38 -18.68 20.25
CA ILE A 270 -5.38 -17.60 20.18
C ILE A 270 -5.34 -17.08 18.74
N VAL A 271 -5.52 -15.78 18.57
CA VAL A 271 -5.47 -15.12 17.28
C VAL A 271 -4.29 -14.17 17.24
N SER A 272 -3.38 -14.38 16.26
CA SER A 272 -2.18 -13.57 16.10
C SER A 272 -2.05 -13.08 14.67
N GLN A 273 -1.71 -11.79 14.48
CA GLN A 273 -1.40 -11.27 13.15
C GLN A 273 -0.05 -11.79 12.69
N VAL A 274 0.00 -12.31 11.45
CA VAL A 274 1.22 -12.80 10.82
C VAL A 274 1.66 -11.80 9.77
N GLN A 275 2.90 -11.36 9.86
CA GLN A 275 3.48 -10.40 8.91
C GLN A 275 3.70 -11.03 7.53
N GLU A 276 4.21 -12.26 7.50
CA GLU A 276 4.51 -12.97 6.27
C GLU A 276 4.24 -14.48 6.43
N VAL A 277 3.63 -15.08 5.42
CA VAL A 277 3.42 -16.52 5.32
C VAL A 277 3.88 -16.98 3.94
N GLN A 278 4.77 -17.96 3.92
CA GLN A 278 5.24 -18.60 2.70
C GLN A 278 4.90 -20.10 2.74
N GLY A 279 4.55 -20.64 1.57
CA GLY A 279 4.26 -22.06 1.45
C GLY A 279 3.07 -22.34 0.53
N ARG A 280 2.65 -23.62 0.49
CA ARG A 280 1.53 -24.08 -0.34
C ARG A 280 0.21 -23.46 0.13
N GLY A 281 -0.59 -22.98 -0.82
CA GLY A 281 -1.85 -22.29 -0.56
C GLY A 281 -1.71 -20.78 -0.26
N PHE A 282 -0.46 -20.25 -0.22
CA PHE A 282 -0.16 -18.83 -0.06
C PHE A 282 0.61 -18.27 -1.26
N ASN A 283 1.89 -18.60 -1.41
CA ASN A 283 2.73 -18.20 -2.55
C ASN A 283 3.06 -19.35 -3.50
N LEU A 284 2.72 -20.59 -3.16
CA LEU A 284 2.84 -21.78 -3.98
C LEU A 284 1.46 -22.37 -4.28
N ASP A 285 1.36 -23.11 -5.39
CA ASP A 285 0.12 -23.82 -5.78
C ASP A 285 -0.36 -24.78 -4.68
N LYS A 286 -1.69 -24.84 -4.43
CA LYS A 286 -2.32 -25.65 -3.40
C LYS A 286 -2.17 -27.17 -3.61
N GLN A 287 -1.92 -27.61 -4.82
CA GLN A 287 -1.92 -29.06 -5.12
C GLN A 287 -0.69 -29.76 -4.56
N TRP A 288 -0.93 -30.66 -3.62
CA TRP A 288 0.01 -31.71 -3.28
C TRP A 288 0.08 -32.67 -4.48
N LYS A 289 1.27 -32.85 -5.04
CA LYS A 289 1.57 -34.03 -5.84
C LYS A 289 2.15 -35.05 -4.85
N PRO A 290 1.50 -36.17 -4.59
CA PRO A 290 2.15 -37.27 -3.89
C PRO A 290 3.38 -37.68 -4.72
N GLU A 291 4.51 -37.87 -4.07
CA GLU A 291 5.69 -38.50 -4.65
C GLU A 291 5.42 -39.93 -5.05
#